data_f3dca182d02de3f845c36955774bcb91
#
_entry.id   f3dca182d02de3f845c36955774bcb91
#
_cell.length_a   1.000
_cell.length_b   1.000
_cell.length_c   1.000
_cell.angle_alpha   90.00
_cell.angle_beta   90.00
_cell.angle_gamma   90.00
#
_symmetry.space_group_name_H-M   'P 1'
#
loop_
_entity.id
_entity.type
_entity.pdbx_description
1 polymer ?
#
loop_
_entity_poly.entity_id
_entity_poly.type
_entity_poly.pdbx_seq_one_letter_code
_entity_poly.pdbx_strand_id
1 'polypeptide(L)'
;MLAKVLILSAALLTGFAAGAQAADVKAGEVIFNKCRQCHKIGPGATNFYGPSLNGLIDRKAGTFPGYNYSEANKHSGIVWTKKALESYLRQPQHDVPATYMTFKGLDKQADIDNVIAYIAQFQSSGGKE
;
A
#
# COMPACT_ATOMS: atom_id res chain seq x y z
N MET A 1 -39.54 15.46 58.72
CA MET A 1 -39.47 14.62 57.52
C MET A 1 -38.45 15.20 56.63
N LEU A 2 -37.28 14.57 56.55
CA LEU A 2 -36.15 15.02 55.68
C LEU A 2 -36.19 14.21 54.40
N ALA A 3 -36.49 14.87 53.30
CA ALA A 3 -36.40 14.27 51.92
C ALA A 3 -34.97 14.23 51.49
N LYS A 4 -34.40 13.02 51.26
CA LYS A 4 -33.09 12.82 50.65
C LYS A 4 -33.22 12.93 49.13
N VAL A 5 -32.64 13.97 48.56
CA VAL A 5 -32.49 14.10 47.12
C VAL A 5 -31.26 13.29 46.68
N LEU A 6 -31.50 12.21 45.93
CA LEU A 6 -30.47 11.43 45.26
C LEU A 6 -30.12 12.13 43.93
N ILE A 7 -28.93 12.71 43.86
CA ILE A 7 -28.39 13.23 42.62
C ILE A 7 -27.74 12.07 41.87
N LEU A 8 -28.35 11.63 40.78
CA LEU A 8 -27.81 10.63 39.87
C LEU A 8 -26.85 11.33 38.90
N SER A 9 -25.55 11.21 39.16
CA SER A 9 -24.52 11.72 38.21
C SER A 9 -24.40 10.76 37.05
N ALA A 10 -24.95 11.14 35.88
CA ALA A 10 -24.71 10.44 34.63
C ALA A 10 -23.30 10.80 34.05
N ALA A 11 -22.38 9.90 34.17
CA ALA A 11 -21.07 10.03 33.50
C ALA A 11 -21.23 9.80 31.98
N LEU A 12 -21.12 10.87 31.22
CA LEU A 12 -21.02 10.79 29.75
C LEU A 12 -19.64 10.26 29.39
N LEU A 13 -19.59 8.98 29.01
CA LEU A 13 -18.43 8.37 28.35
C LEU A 13 -18.36 8.91 26.89
N THR A 14 -17.60 9.98 26.69
CA THR A 14 -17.23 10.41 25.34
C THR A 14 -16.19 9.42 24.78
N GLY A 15 -16.68 8.43 24.04
CA GLY A 15 -15.80 7.54 23.26
C GLY A 15 -15.11 8.34 22.16
N PHE A 16 -13.80 8.56 22.28
CA PHE A 16 -12.97 8.99 21.15
C PHE A 16 -12.92 7.85 20.14
N ALA A 17 -13.75 7.92 19.11
CA ALA A 17 -13.54 7.12 17.90
C ALA A 17 -12.25 7.63 17.26
N ALA A 18 -11.15 6.86 17.38
CA ALA A 18 -9.95 7.10 16.57
C ALA A 18 -10.34 6.84 15.11
N GLY A 19 -10.70 7.90 14.39
CA GLY A 19 -10.97 7.84 12.97
C GLY A 19 -9.71 7.36 12.26
N ALA A 20 -9.80 6.30 11.45
CA ALA A 20 -8.73 5.90 10.56
C ALA A 20 -8.40 7.10 9.66
N GLN A 21 -7.15 7.58 9.72
CA GLN A 21 -6.72 8.72 8.92
C GLN A 21 -6.68 8.29 7.45
N ALA A 22 -7.30 9.06 6.55
CA ALA A 22 -7.23 8.80 5.13
C ALA A 22 -5.77 8.89 4.64
N ALA A 23 -5.38 8.00 3.72
CA ALA A 23 -4.05 7.98 3.16
C ALA A 23 -3.76 9.29 2.37
N ASP A 24 -2.55 9.83 2.53
CA ASP A 24 -2.09 11.04 1.85
C ASP A 24 -1.30 10.68 0.59
N VAL A 25 -1.89 10.99 -0.57
CA VAL A 25 -1.30 10.72 -1.88
C VAL A 25 -0.01 11.50 -2.11
N LYS A 26 0.09 12.75 -1.65
CA LYS A 26 1.31 13.56 -1.80
C LYS A 26 2.46 13.01 -0.94
N ALA A 27 2.15 12.62 0.29
CA ALA A 27 3.11 11.91 1.13
C ALA A 27 3.53 10.59 0.47
N GLY A 28 2.60 9.87 -0.14
CA GLY A 28 2.86 8.64 -0.90
C GLY A 28 3.81 8.85 -2.07
N GLU A 29 3.68 9.96 -2.80
CA GLU A 29 4.62 10.33 -3.87
C GLU A 29 6.04 10.50 -3.35
N VAL A 30 6.21 11.12 -2.19
CA VAL A 30 7.52 11.26 -1.54
C VAL A 30 8.12 9.91 -1.17
N ILE A 31 7.30 9.01 -0.58
CA ILE A 31 7.74 7.65 -0.26
C ILE A 31 8.10 6.87 -1.54
N PHE A 32 7.35 7.05 -2.62
CA PHE A 32 7.59 6.40 -3.91
C PHE A 32 8.97 6.71 -4.51
N ASN A 33 9.62 7.80 -4.10
CA ASN A 33 10.99 8.08 -4.53
C ASN A 33 11.97 6.94 -4.18
N LYS A 34 11.71 6.16 -3.14
CA LYS A 34 12.46 4.94 -2.82
C LYS A 34 12.27 3.84 -3.86
N CYS A 35 11.16 3.82 -4.56
CA CYS A 35 10.80 2.84 -5.57
C CYS A 35 11.32 3.22 -6.96
N ARG A 36 11.49 4.54 -7.25
CA ARG A 36 11.89 5.08 -8.55
C ARG A 36 13.26 4.63 -9.02
N GLN A 37 14.10 4.14 -8.12
CA GLN A 37 15.40 3.57 -8.50
C GLN A 37 15.25 2.32 -9.38
N CYS A 38 14.12 1.61 -9.25
CA CYS A 38 13.88 0.35 -9.97
C CYS A 38 12.58 0.37 -10.78
N HIS A 39 11.56 1.12 -10.38
CA HIS A 39 10.25 1.13 -11.01
C HIS A 39 9.91 2.47 -11.64
N LYS A 40 9.19 2.41 -12.75
CA LYS A 40 8.56 3.57 -13.38
C LYS A 40 7.04 3.49 -13.22
N ILE A 41 6.38 4.64 -13.16
CA ILE A 41 4.94 4.78 -13.06
C ILE A 41 4.49 6.06 -13.78
N GLY A 42 3.30 6.06 -14.33
CA GLY A 42 2.72 7.21 -15.02
C GLY A 42 2.76 7.08 -16.54
N PRO A 43 2.39 8.14 -17.28
CA PRO A 43 2.35 8.12 -18.73
C PRO A 43 3.69 7.73 -19.33
N GLY A 44 3.69 6.76 -20.26
CA GLY A 44 4.89 6.28 -20.95
C GLY A 44 5.85 5.44 -20.08
N ALA A 45 5.44 5.03 -18.87
CA ALA A 45 6.27 4.20 -18.00
C ALA A 45 6.55 2.83 -18.64
N THR A 46 7.81 2.47 -18.71
CA THR A 46 8.31 1.19 -19.22
C THR A 46 8.92 0.36 -18.11
N ASN A 47 9.17 -0.92 -18.38
CA ASN A 47 10.01 -1.75 -17.51
C ASN A 47 11.41 -1.15 -17.40
N PHE A 48 12.01 -1.36 -16.23
CA PHE A 48 13.36 -0.91 -15.92
C PHE A 48 14.07 -2.03 -15.13
N TYR A 49 14.72 -1.75 -13.99
CA TYR A 49 15.22 -2.81 -13.11
C TYR A 49 14.07 -3.62 -12.50
N GLY A 50 12.93 -2.99 -12.27
CA GLY A 50 11.66 -3.63 -11.93
C GLY A 50 10.60 -3.42 -13.01
N PRO A 51 9.45 -4.10 -12.93
CA PRO A 51 8.35 -3.90 -13.87
C PRO A 51 7.71 -2.51 -13.70
N SER A 52 7.10 -1.99 -14.77
CA SER A 52 6.22 -0.83 -14.66
C SER A 52 5.10 -1.09 -13.64
N LEU A 53 4.80 -0.09 -12.83
CA LEU A 53 3.76 -0.18 -11.80
C LEU A 53 2.40 0.38 -12.26
N ASN A 54 2.27 0.75 -13.53
CA ASN A 54 0.97 1.12 -14.08
C ASN A 54 -0.02 -0.04 -13.98
N GLY A 55 -1.22 0.23 -13.48
CA GLY A 55 -2.25 -0.79 -13.33
C GLY A 55 -1.90 -1.90 -12.37
N LEU A 56 -1.10 -1.60 -11.32
CA LEU A 56 -0.65 -2.61 -10.36
C LEU A 56 -1.80 -3.16 -9.50
N ILE A 57 -2.74 -2.30 -9.09
CA ILE A 57 -3.85 -2.74 -8.23
C ILE A 57 -4.68 -3.81 -8.96
N ASP A 58 -4.96 -4.90 -8.24
CA ASP A 58 -5.69 -6.09 -8.72
C ASP A 58 -5.01 -6.86 -9.87
N ARG A 59 -3.76 -6.52 -10.20
CA ARG A 59 -2.97 -7.28 -11.18
C ARG A 59 -2.39 -8.54 -10.54
N LYS A 60 -2.43 -9.64 -11.29
CA LYS A 60 -1.77 -10.89 -10.88
C LYS A 60 -0.24 -10.69 -10.89
N ALA A 61 0.43 -11.17 -9.84
CA ALA A 61 1.88 -11.14 -9.74
C ALA A 61 2.55 -11.87 -10.92
N GLY A 62 3.67 -11.34 -11.38
CA GLY A 62 4.45 -11.94 -12.46
C GLY A 62 3.86 -11.77 -13.86
N THR A 63 2.93 -10.85 -14.09
CA THR A 63 2.18 -10.80 -15.36
C THR A 63 2.36 -9.52 -16.18
N PHE A 64 3.11 -8.50 -15.69
CA PHE A 64 3.29 -7.32 -16.52
C PHE A 64 4.11 -7.67 -17.80
N PRO A 65 3.64 -7.27 -18.99
CA PRO A 65 4.25 -7.69 -20.24
C PRO A 65 5.72 -7.28 -20.36
N GLY A 66 6.55 -8.20 -20.89
CA GLY A 66 7.94 -7.92 -21.26
C GLY A 66 8.92 -7.81 -20.09
N TYR A 67 8.50 -8.03 -18.83
CA TYR A 67 9.41 -8.06 -17.70
C TYR A 67 9.80 -9.49 -17.32
N ASN A 68 11.09 -9.68 -17.06
CA ASN A 68 11.63 -11.00 -16.65
C ASN A 68 11.55 -11.16 -15.12
N TYR A 69 10.42 -11.65 -14.64
CA TYR A 69 10.20 -11.90 -13.21
C TYR A 69 10.99 -13.11 -12.69
N SER A 70 11.26 -13.12 -11.38
CA SER A 70 11.70 -14.33 -10.71
C SER A 70 10.65 -15.45 -10.81
N GLU A 71 11.09 -16.69 -10.79
CA GLU A 71 10.17 -17.83 -10.73
C GLU A 71 9.28 -17.77 -9.48
N ALA A 72 9.84 -17.32 -8.35
CA ALA A 72 9.08 -17.09 -7.12
C ALA A 72 7.91 -16.13 -7.31
N ASN A 73 8.12 -15.02 -8.04
CA ASN A 73 7.06 -14.04 -8.30
C ASN A 73 6.01 -14.59 -9.26
N LYS A 74 6.44 -15.24 -10.37
CA LYS A 74 5.53 -15.86 -11.35
C LYS A 74 4.61 -16.91 -10.74
N HIS A 75 5.12 -17.69 -9.78
CA HIS A 75 4.38 -18.79 -9.16
C HIS A 75 3.80 -18.45 -7.79
N SER A 76 3.90 -17.20 -7.32
CA SER A 76 3.40 -16.79 -6.01
C SER A 76 1.88 -16.92 -5.87
N GLY A 77 1.13 -16.83 -6.98
CA GLY A 77 -0.32 -16.81 -6.95
C GLY A 77 -0.93 -15.52 -6.40
N ILE A 78 -0.10 -14.53 -6.07
CA ILE A 78 -0.55 -13.26 -5.48
C ILE A 78 -1.32 -12.44 -6.52
N VAL A 79 -2.42 -11.86 -6.09
CA VAL A 79 -3.07 -10.73 -6.77
C VAL A 79 -2.79 -9.48 -5.94
N TRP A 80 -2.27 -8.44 -6.57
CA TRP A 80 -1.83 -7.23 -5.90
C TRP A 80 -3.01 -6.36 -5.44
N THR A 81 -3.87 -6.92 -4.59
CA THR A 81 -4.83 -6.13 -3.84
C THR A 81 -4.10 -5.14 -2.92
N LYS A 82 -4.79 -4.11 -2.46
CA LYS A 82 -4.19 -3.16 -1.49
C LYS A 82 -3.67 -3.89 -0.25
N LYS A 83 -4.42 -4.90 0.24
CA LYS A 83 -4.00 -5.70 1.40
C LYS A 83 -2.77 -6.56 1.11
N ALA A 84 -2.68 -7.17 -0.07
CA ALA A 84 -1.50 -7.95 -0.47
C ALA A 84 -0.27 -7.05 -0.61
N LEU A 85 -0.44 -5.85 -1.17
CA LEU A 85 0.63 -4.84 -1.25
C LEU A 85 1.08 -4.35 0.11
N GLU A 86 0.16 -4.17 1.06
CA GLU A 86 0.48 -3.80 2.44
C GLU A 86 1.44 -4.81 3.08
N SER A 87 1.12 -6.09 2.99
CA SER A 87 1.99 -7.17 3.48
C SER A 87 3.34 -7.17 2.75
N TYR A 88 3.30 -7.18 1.43
CA TYR A 88 4.51 -7.26 0.59
C TYR A 88 5.46 -6.07 0.79
N LEU A 89 4.95 -4.85 0.84
CA LEU A 89 5.77 -3.66 1.04
C LEU A 89 6.39 -3.58 2.43
N ARG A 90 5.83 -4.31 3.39
CA ARG A 90 6.43 -4.44 4.72
C ARG A 90 7.62 -5.39 4.71
N GLN A 91 7.51 -6.53 4.05
CA GLN A 91 8.52 -7.58 4.02
C GLN A 91 8.53 -8.35 2.69
N PRO A 92 9.05 -7.75 1.59
CA PRO A 92 8.98 -8.38 0.26
C PRO A 92 9.55 -9.80 0.20
N GLN A 93 10.69 -10.05 0.84
CA GLN A 93 11.37 -11.35 0.81
C GLN A 93 10.66 -12.41 1.67
N HIS A 94 9.82 -11.99 2.62
CA HIS A 94 8.97 -12.89 3.38
C HIS A 94 7.80 -13.39 2.54
N ASP A 95 7.11 -12.47 1.86
CA ASP A 95 5.91 -12.80 1.10
C ASP A 95 6.23 -13.51 -0.23
N VAL A 96 7.36 -13.16 -0.84
CA VAL A 96 7.87 -13.81 -2.05
C VAL A 96 9.33 -14.18 -1.84
N PRO A 97 9.62 -15.33 -1.19
CA PRO A 97 10.99 -15.81 -1.03
C PRO A 97 11.67 -16.00 -2.39
N ALA A 98 12.92 -15.55 -2.52
CA ALA A 98 13.67 -15.52 -3.77
C ALA A 98 13.14 -14.55 -4.85
N THR A 99 12.38 -13.54 -4.46
CA THR A 99 12.08 -12.40 -5.33
C THR A 99 13.37 -11.70 -5.78
N TYR A 100 13.39 -11.18 -7.00
CA TYR A 100 14.49 -10.34 -7.47
C TYR A 100 14.49 -8.94 -6.86
N MET A 101 13.39 -8.53 -6.24
CA MET A 101 13.28 -7.25 -5.56
C MET A 101 14.09 -7.26 -4.26
N THR A 102 15.12 -6.40 -4.21
CA THR A 102 16.05 -6.33 -3.06
C THR A 102 15.64 -5.32 -1.98
N PHE A 103 14.53 -4.62 -2.19
CA PHE A 103 13.99 -3.65 -1.24
C PHE A 103 13.64 -4.31 0.10
N LYS A 104 14.12 -3.72 1.21
CA LYS A 104 13.94 -4.32 2.53
C LYS A 104 12.55 -4.16 3.11
N GLY A 105 11.77 -3.23 2.60
CA GLY A 105 10.43 -2.92 3.07
C GLY A 105 10.30 -1.57 3.76
N LEU A 106 9.08 -1.26 4.16
CA LEU A 106 8.70 -0.05 4.89
C LEU A 106 8.21 -0.44 6.28
N ASP A 107 8.70 0.26 7.32
CA ASP A 107 8.35 -0.06 8.71
C ASP A 107 7.05 0.62 9.16
N LYS A 108 6.81 1.84 8.66
CA LYS A 108 5.67 2.67 9.10
C LYS A 108 4.42 2.34 8.30
N GLN A 109 3.32 2.02 8.99
CA GLN A 109 2.03 1.78 8.37
C GLN A 109 1.57 2.96 7.52
N ALA A 110 1.71 4.20 8.02
CA ALA A 110 1.34 5.39 7.27
C ALA A 110 2.10 5.52 5.94
N ASP A 111 3.39 5.18 5.90
CA ASP A 111 4.18 5.21 4.66
C ASP A 111 3.67 4.18 3.65
N ILE A 112 3.31 2.98 4.13
CA ILE A 112 2.74 1.91 3.31
C ILE A 112 1.38 2.34 2.74
N ASP A 113 0.48 2.84 3.57
CA ASP A 113 -0.85 3.28 3.16
C ASP A 113 -0.77 4.42 2.14
N ASN A 114 0.10 5.39 2.39
CA ASN A 114 0.29 6.55 1.54
C ASN A 114 0.88 6.17 0.17
N VAL A 115 1.89 5.31 0.12
CA VAL A 115 2.48 4.88 -1.15
C VAL A 115 1.55 4.01 -1.97
N ILE A 116 0.75 3.16 -1.32
CA ILE A 116 -0.29 2.37 -2.01
C ILE A 116 -1.34 3.30 -2.62
N ALA A 117 -1.79 4.32 -1.89
CA ALA A 117 -2.73 5.31 -2.40
C ALA A 117 -2.16 6.09 -3.60
N TYR A 118 -0.87 6.43 -3.56
CA TYR A 118 -0.20 7.06 -4.69
C TYR A 118 -0.16 6.13 -5.93
N ILE A 119 0.27 4.88 -5.76
CA ILE A 119 0.37 3.89 -6.85
C ILE A 119 -1.01 3.60 -7.44
N ALA A 120 -2.04 3.52 -6.60
CA ALA A 120 -3.41 3.19 -7.01
C ALA A 120 -4.05 4.19 -7.97
N GLN A 121 -3.52 5.40 -8.08
CA GLN A 121 -4.00 6.40 -9.02
C GLN A 121 -3.70 6.06 -10.48
N PHE A 122 -2.69 5.21 -10.75
CA PHE A 122 -2.20 4.97 -12.10
C PHE A 122 -2.84 3.73 -12.72
N GLN A 123 -3.61 3.94 -13.78
CA GLN A 123 -4.18 2.88 -14.60
C GLN A 123 -3.13 2.21 -15.49
N SER A 124 -3.52 1.17 -16.19
CA SER A 124 -2.63 0.44 -17.12
C SER A 124 -2.05 1.33 -18.22
N SER A 125 -2.77 2.38 -18.63
CA SER A 125 -2.32 3.40 -19.59
C SER A 125 -1.29 4.37 -18.99
N GLY A 126 -1.13 4.40 -17.68
CA GLY A 126 -0.34 5.39 -16.94
C GLY A 126 -1.08 6.69 -16.66
N GLY A 127 -2.32 6.84 -17.09
CA GLY A 127 -3.19 7.96 -16.71
C GLY A 127 -3.61 7.85 -15.25
N LYS A 128 -3.92 9.00 -14.63
CA LYS A 128 -4.52 9.06 -13.28
C LYS A 128 -6.04 9.09 -13.38
N GLU A 129 -6.70 8.44 -12.43
CA GLU A 129 -8.13 8.66 -12.14
C GLU A 129 -8.32 9.84 -11.22
#